data_9b8ba8a7c1deb8383f095b50f1ec2ba6
#
_entry.id   9b8ba8a7c1deb8383f095b50f1ec2ba6
#
_cell.length_a   1.000
_cell.length_b   1.000
_cell.length_c   1.000
_cell.angle_alpha   90.00
_cell.angle_beta   90.00
_cell.angle_gamma   90.00
#
_symmetry.space_group_name_H-M   'P 1'
#
loop_
_entity.id
_entity.type
_entity.pdbx_description
1 polymer ?
#
loop_
_entity_poly.entity_id
_entity_poly.type
_entity_poly.pdbx_seq_one_letter_code
_entity_poly.pdbx_strand_id
1 'polypeptide(L)'
;MITAAMNQAARETYDSGGDLPAKGSRVWVTGFTREEYDAGTRLLELAGFLPTAFATGADAVLVPDPPTAAIIEDSERLGRKVLVLGMFRDAAKPPRRRAALEITEHSVRILDVTIERRSADSSGLLPAERFAHLCLDATFLTAARSVAIAAHSRLPCALEGDTAVTKTTAVLWVAHLCRQEAVRLNLNGQSDTGELVGRFVPNLNHAQGSPAAWRFWEGIVPDAMRHGRWVVLDELNLAEPQVLERLNPVLEQPPSLVLSEHTGERFGLGGDVAVAESFRIFATMNPAEYAGRSVLSPAFRDRWSLWSVLESPGEKEYRALLTRLVHGVHPQFVLDGVEWRAADSSPVHPNLASDGRIDGLLDAIASFHVAVAAAAGGDSGVTLGRARRERYVFTRRTMLAAMSLLAGLVDRGIDLEAAALEAIELVYLQRVQPGPDRQAVRSALRTVGLGR
;
A
#
# COMPACT_ATOMS: atom_id res chain seq x y z
N MET A 1 44.64 -9.36 39.03
CA MET A 1 44.01 -8.14 39.64
C MET A 1 43.95 -6.98 38.65
N ILE A 2 44.99 -6.72 37.85
CA ILE A 2 44.98 -5.61 36.87
C ILE A 2 43.92 -5.81 35.77
N THR A 3 43.74 -7.01 35.26
CA THR A 3 42.73 -7.35 34.23
C THR A 3 41.29 -7.19 34.71
N ALA A 4 40.99 -7.47 36.00
CA ALA A 4 39.69 -7.30 36.60
C ALA A 4 39.33 -5.82 36.82
N ALA A 5 40.32 -4.98 37.18
CA ALA A 5 40.15 -3.55 37.36
C ALA A 5 39.93 -2.81 36.01
N MET A 6 40.66 -3.24 34.95
CA MET A 6 40.47 -2.71 33.60
C MET A 6 39.09 -3.10 33.02
N ASN A 7 38.62 -4.30 33.30
CA ASN A 7 37.26 -4.73 32.88
C ASN A 7 36.16 -3.99 33.67
N GLN A 8 36.40 -3.57 34.90
CA GLN A 8 35.46 -2.77 35.68
C GLN A 8 35.44 -1.32 35.21
N ALA A 9 36.58 -0.71 34.90
CA ALA A 9 36.66 0.63 34.31
C ALA A 9 36.01 0.69 32.91
N ALA A 10 36.18 -0.36 32.09
CA ALA A 10 35.54 -0.49 30.79
C ALA A 10 34.00 -0.59 30.90
N ARG A 11 33.48 -1.28 31.95
CA ARG A 11 32.02 -1.31 32.25
C ARG A 11 31.48 0.05 32.57
N GLU A 12 32.13 0.83 33.39
CA GLU A 12 31.66 2.16 33.84
C GLU A 12 31.67 3.20 32.71
N THR A 13 32.57 3.03 31.73
CA THR A 13 32.65 3.96 30.57
C THR A 13 31.64 3.67 29.47
N TYR A 14 31.15 2.42 29.34
CA TYR A 14 30.23 2.00 28.30
C TYR A 14 28.77 1.85 28.76
N ASP A 15 28.48 1.99 30.05
CA ASP A 15 27.11 1.96 30.60
C ASP A 15 26.35 3.29 30.41
N SER A 16 27.00 4.31 29.84
CA SER A 16 26.42 5.61 29.54
C SER A 16 26.03 5.69 28.07
N GLY A 17 24.79 5.30 27.73
CA GLY A 17 23.94 5.74 26.65
C GLY A 17 24.56 6.37 25.41
N GLY A 18 25.53 5.70 24.76
CA GLY A 18 26.06 6.17 23.47
C GLY A 18 25.00 5.99 22.36
N ASP A 19 24.76 7.04 21.58
CA ASP A 19 23.87 6.99 20.42
C ASP A 19 24.20 5.82 19.51
N LEU A 20 23.18 5.03 19.16
CA LEU A 20 23.32 3.98 18.15
C LEU A 20 23.68 4.62 16.79
N PRO A 21 24.42 3.91 15.92
CA PRO A 21 24.63 4.38 14.55
C PRO A 21 23.32 4.49 13.78
N ALA A 22 23.31 5.21 12.67
CA ALA A 22 22.12 5.36 11.82
C ALA A 22 21.64 3.98 11.33
N LYS A 23 20.32 3.81 11.20
CA LYS A 23 19.74 2.59 10.61
C LYS A 23 20.32 2.39 9.20
N GLY A 24 20.62 1.14 8.84
CA GLY A 24 21.30 0.80 7.59
C GLY A 24 22.82 0.83 7.65
N SER A 25 23.43 1.26 8.78
CA SER A 25 24.88 1.19 8.97
C SER A 25 25.37 -0.26 8.97
N ARG A 26 26.57 -0.49 8.42
CA ARG A 26 27.20 -1.80 8.42
C ARG A 26 27.87 -2.05 9.78
N VAL A 27 27.55 -3.18 10.39
CA VAL A 27 28.08 -3.56 11.70
C VAL A 27 28.85 -4.86 11.58
N TRP A 28 30.15 -4.80 11.88
CA TRP A 28 31.01 -5.97 11.94
C TRP A 28 30.78 -6.74 13.23
N VAL A 29 30.45 -8.02 13.12
CA VAL A 29 30.19 -8.91 14.26
C VAL A 29 31.45 -9.73 14.53
N THR A 30 32.03 -9.62 15.71
CA THR A 30 33.29 -10.32 16.07
C THR A 30 33.36 -10.66 17.55
N GLY A 31 34.18 -11.66 17.86
CA GLY A 31 34.46 -12.06 19.24
C GLY A 31 33.43 -12.99 19.88
N PHE A 32 32.44 -13.47 19.12
CA PHE A 32 31.37 -14.37 19.58
C PHE A 32 31.65 -15.85 19.27
N THR A 33 31.09 -16.75 20.06
CA THR A 33 30.89 -18.14 19.67
C THR A 33 29.94 -18.22 18.48
N ARG A 34 29.87 -19.38 17.80
CA ARG A 34 28.99 -19.54 16.60
C ARG A 34 27.52 -19.27 16.91
N GLU A 35 27.01 -19.76 18.05
CA GLU A 35 25.61 -19.56 18.46
C GLU A 35 25.35 -18.10 18.82
N GLU A 36 26.26 -17.44 19.53
CA GLU A 36 26.17 -16.02 19.87
C GLU A 36 26.29 -15.13 18.64
N TYR A 37 27.11 -15.52 17.65
CA TYR A 37 27.24 -14.81 16.37
C TYR A 37 25.90 -14.78 15.62
N ASP A 38 25.21 -15.92 15.50
CA ASP A 38 23.92 -16.02 14.84
C ASP A 38 22.86 -15.22 15.58
N ALA A 39 22.89 -15.22 16.91
CA ALA A 39 21.99 -14.41 17.74
C ALA A 39 22.27 -12.90 17.59
N GLY A 40 23.54 -12.49 17.63
CA GLY A 40 23.96 -11.10 17.44
C GLY A 40 23.61 -10.55 16.05
N THR A 41 23.78 -11.36 15.02
CA THR A 41 23.42 -11.02 13.64
C THR A 41 21.90 -10.78 13.52
N ARG A 42 21.09 -11.66 14.08
CA ARG A 42 19.62 -11.48 14.09
C ARG A 42 19.18 -10.23 14.85
N LEU A 43 19.82 -9.92 15.97
CA LEU A 43 19.53 -8.71 16.74
C LEU A 43 19.86 -7.43 15.98
N LEU A 44 20.97 -7.42 15.24
CA LEU A 44 21.33 -6.30 14.38
C LEU A 44 20.31 -6.09 13.26
N GLU A 45 19.90 -7.16 12.59
CA GLU A 45 18.87 -7.12 11.54
C GLU A 45 17.54 -6.58 12.08
N LEU A 46 17.09 -7.07 13.25
CA LEU A 46 15.89 -6.59 13.92
C LEU A 46 15.97 -5.10 14.32
N ALA A 47 17.19 -4.63 14.68
CA ALA A 47 17.44 -3.23 15.00
C ALA A 47 17.59 -2.33 13.75
N GLY A 48 17.60 -2.93 12.54
CA GLY A 48 17.70 -2.21 11.27
C GLY A 48 19.13 -1.92 10.82
N PHE A 49 20.10 -2.73 11.25
CA PHE A 49 21.51 -2.66 10.83
C PHE A 49 21.85 -3.76 9.83
N LEU A 50 22.95 -3.58 9.10
CA LEU A 50 23.45 -4.56 8.13
C LEU A 50 24.65 -5.30 8.74
N PRO A 51 24.49 -6.54 9.25
CA PRO A 51 25.59 -7.30 9.79
C PRO A 51 26.58 -7.68 8.69
N THR A 52 27.88 -7.62 9.01
CA THR A 52 28.96 -8.04 8.11
C THR A 52 29.97 -8.90 8.85
N ALA A 53 30.48 -9.93 8.17
CA ALA A 53 31.55 -10.77 8.68
C ALA A 53 32.97 -10.13 8.53
N PHE A 54 33.04 -8.99 7.82
CA PHE A 54 34.32 -8.35 7.53
C PHE A 54 34.43 -6.98 8.18
N ALA A 55 35.59 -6.69 8.75
CA ALA A 55 35.90 -5.39 9.33
C ALA A 55 35.94 -4.27 8.29
N THR A 56 36.31 -4.59 7.04
CA THR A 56 36.50 -3.59 5.98
C THR A 56 35.13 -3.00 5.57
N GLY A 57 35.03 -1.67 5.68
CA GLY A 57 33.78 -0.95 5.31
C GLY A 57 32.67 -1.03 6.36
N ALA A 58 32.96 -1.48 7.58
CA ALA A 58 32.01 -1.43 8.67
C ALA A 58 32.05 -0.06 9.37
N ASP A 59 30.88 0.47 9.72
CA ASP A 59 30.70 1.75 10.42
C ASP A 59 30.80 1.58 11.94
N ALA A 60 30.48 0.38 12.43
CA ALA A 60 30.55 0.01 13.84
C ALA A 60 30.96 -1.46 14.01
N VAL A 61 31.27 -1.87 15.23
CA VAL A 61 31.59 -3.25 15.59
C VAL A 61 30.71 -3.72 16.75
N LEU A 62 30.07 -4.89 16.59
CA LEU A 62 29.36 -5.58 17.67
C LEU A 62 30.26 -6.60 18.32
N VAL A 63 30.35 -6.55 19.63
CA VAL A 63 31.21 -7.40 20.44
C VAL A 63 30.46 -7.97 21.65
N PRO A 64 30.97 -9.09 22.26
CA PRO A 64 30.45 -9.60 23.53
C PRO A 64 30.52 -8.57 24.65
N ASP A 65 29.58 -8.66 25.60
CA ASP A 65 29.57 -7.85 26.80
C ASP A 65 30.21 -8.63 27.98
N PRO A 66 31.27 -8.12 28.61
CA PRO A 66 31.98 -6.86 28.35
C PRO A 66 32.96 -6.93 27.17
N PRO A 67 33.17 -5.81 26.44
CA PRO A 67 34.18 -5.75 25.39
C PRO A 67 35.60 -5.89 25.94
N THR A 68 36.50 -6.48 25.16
CA THR A 68 37.93 -6.56 25.54
C THR A 68 38.63 -5.23 25.26
N ALA A 69 39.62 -4.86 26.10
CA ALA A 69 40.40 -3.62 25.94
C ALA A 69 41.02 -3.49 24.54
N ALA A 70 41.52 -4.59 23.97
CA ALA A 70 42.10 -4.61 22.63
C ALA A 70 41.10 -4.26 21.52
N ILE A 71 39.86 -4.70 21.63
CA ILE A 71 38.80 -4.39 20.66
C ILE A 71 38.39 -2.92 20.76
N ILE A 72 38.34 -2.36 21.96
CA ILE A 72 38.06 -0.95 22.19
C ILE A 72 39.11 -0.08 21.54
N GLU A 73 40.38 -0.33 21.85
CA GLU A 73 41.51 0.43 21.33
C GLU A 73 41.64 0.37 19.80
N ASP A 74 41.39 -0.80 19.20
CA ASP A 74 41.44 -0.98 17.75
C ASP A 74 40.26 -0.29 17.06
N SER A 75 39.09 -0.27 17.69
CA SER A 75 37.89 0.39 17.17
C SER A 75 37.95 1.92 17.25
N GLU A 76 38.53 2.46 18.34
CA GLU A 76 38.76 3.89 18.50
C GLU A 76 39.82 4.39 17.48
N ARG A 77 40.89 3.62 17.26
CA ARG A 77 41.91 3.92 16.24
C ARG A 77 41.33 3.98 14.83
N LEU A 78 40.30 3.19 14.55
CA LEU A 78 39.59 3.13 13.25
C LEU A 78 38.38 4.03 13.17
N GLY A 79 38.07 4.84 14.20
CA GLY A 79 36.92 5.73 14.27
C GLY A 79 35.56 5.02 14.25
N ARG A 80 35.52 3.75 14.73
CA ARG A 80 34.32 2.92 14.74
C ARG A 80 33.62 2.96 16.09
N LYS A 81 32.32 2.95 16.11
CA LYS A 81 31.56 2.75 17.34
C LYS A 81 31.62 1.29 17.80
N VAL A 82 31.89 1.08 19.09
CA VAL A 82 31.77 -0.23 19.72
C VAL A 82 30.36 -0.43 20.23
N LEU A 83 29.70 -1.50 19.83
CA LEU A 83 28.36 -1.89 20.23
C LEU A 83 28.44 -3.18 21.04
N VAL A 84 27.69 -3.29 22.11
CA VAL A 84 27.59 -4.51 22.92
C VAL A 84 26.19 -5.08 22.85
N LEU A 85 26.03 -6.39 22.98
CA LEU A 85 24.73 -7.07 22.92
C LEU A 85 23.70 -6.48 23.90
N GLY A 86 24.14 -5.96 25.05
CA GLY A 86 23.30 -5.32 26.02
C GLY A 86 22.52 -4.11 25.48
N MET A 87 23.09 -3.36 24.52
CA MET A 87 22.46 -2.21 23.89
C MET A 87 21.22 -2.58 23.05
N PHE A 88 21.11 -3.84 22.64
CA PHE A 88 20.03 -4.36 21.81
C PHE A 88 18.99 -5.14 22.59
N ARG A 89 19.03 -5.14 23.95
CA ARG A 89 18.05 -5.88 24.78
C ARG A 89 16.61 -5.48 24.51
N ASP A 90 16.36 -4.22 24.18
CA ASP A 90 15.03 -3.76 23.83
C ASP A 90 14.60 -4.14 22.40
N ALA A 91 15.56 -4.27 21.48
CA ALA A 91 15.32 -4.80 20.13
C ALA A 91 15.04 -6.32 20.14
N ALA A 92 15.53 -7.04 21.15
CA ALA A 92 15.26 -8.47 21.34
C ALA A 92 13.90 -8.76 22.00
N LYS A 93 13.19 -7.76 22.50
CA LYS A 93 11.82 -7.97 23.00
C LYS A 93 10.93 -8.37 21.84
N PRO A 94 10.13 -9.44 21.96
CA PRO A 94 9.18 -9.79 20.93
C PRO A 94 8.28 -8.57 20.65
N PRO A 95 8.01 -8.25 19.40
CA PRO A 95 7.16 -7.12 19.05
C PRO A 95 5.83 -7.24 19.76
N ARG A 96 5.27 -6.12 20.20
CA ARG A 96 3.92 -6.09 20.82
C ARG A 96 2.91 -6.54 19.78
N ARG A 97 2.18 -7.61 20.06
CA ARG A 97 1.13 -8.12 19.18
C ARG A 97 -0.14 -7.29 19.32
N ARG A 98 -0.67 -6.82 18.21
CA ARG A 98 -1.93 -6.06 18.15
C ARG A 98 -2.81 -6.52 16.99
N ALA A 99 -4.11 -6.39 17.17
CA ALA A 99 -5.06 -6.56 16.08
C ALA A 99 -4.89 -5.40 15.08
N ALA A 100 -4.75 -5.74 13.81
CA ALA A 100 -4.59 -4.75 12.73
C ALA A 100 -5.89 -4.01 12.41
N LEU A 101 -7.04 -4.62 12.72
CA LEU A 101 -8.37 -4.07 12.52
C LEU A 101 -9.24 -4.39 13.74
N GLU A 102 -9.88 -3.38 14.29
CA GLU A 102 -10.94 -3.53 15.28
C GLU A 102 -12.15 -2.68 14.88
N ILE A 103 -13.33 -3.28 14.93
CA ILE A 103 -14.59 -2.64 14.55
C ILE A 103 -15.53 -2.72 15.74
N THR A 104 -16.00 -1.56 16.21
CA THR A 104 -17.05 -1.44 17.21
C THR A 104 -18.31 -0.85 16.57
N GLU A 105 -19.35 -0.65 17.36
CA GLU A 105 -20.54 0.03 16.88
C GLU A 105 -20.26 1.49 16.45
N HIS A 106 -19.40 2.18 17.18
CA HIS A 106 -19.13 3.62 17.03
C HIS A 106 -17.77 3.98 16.45
N SER A 107 -16.87 3.02 16.29
CA SER A 107 -15.52 3.29 15.82
C SER A 107 -14.93 2.14 15.01
N VAL A 108 -13.97 2.49 14.16
CA VAL A 108 -13.08 1.57 13.45
C VAL A 108 -11.66 1.94 13.80
N ARG A 109 -10.86 0.98 14.26
CA ARG A 109 -9.43 1.14 14.45
C ARG A 109 -8.67 0.35 13.38
N ILE A 110 -7.87 1.07 12.60
CA ILE A 110 -6.98 0.52 11.57
C ILE A 110 -5.56 0.77 12.05
N LEU A 111 -4.82 -0.30 12.37
CA LEU A 111 -3.53 -0.23 13.04
C LEU A 111 -3.64 0.61 14.34
N ASP A 112 -2.98 1.74 14.37
CA ASP A 112 -2.92 2.68 15.50
C ASP A 112 -3.92 3.85 15.41
N VAL A 113 -4.71 3.93 14.33
CA VAL A 113 -5.63 5.06 14.06
C VAL A 113 -7.07 4.65 14.28
N THR A 114 -7.78 5.40 15.12
CA THR A 114 -9.22 5.20 15.36
C THR A 114 -10.02 6.29 14.68
N ILE A 115 -11.08 5.91 13.98
CA ILE A 115 -12.01 6.78 13.26
C ILE A 115 -13.43 6.52 13.75
N GLU A 116 -14.26 7.55 13.78
CA GLU A 116 -15.69 7.43 14.07
C GLU A 116 -16.41 6.63 12.99
N ARG A 117 -17.35 5.81 13.43
CA ARG A 117 -18.24 5.01 12.57
C ARG A 117 -19.66 5.56 12.69
N ARG A 118 -20.29 5.83 11.55
CA ARG A 118 -21.67 6.33 11.53
C ARG A 118 -22.68 5.25 11.98
N SER A 119 -23.88 5.68 12.33
CA SER A 119 -24.97 4.77 12.66
C SER A 119 -25.35 3.83 11.49
N ALA A 120 -26.09 2.76 11.78
CA ALA A 120 -26.41 1.72 10.79
C ALA A 120 -27.31 2.16 9.64
N ASP A 121 -28.06 3.27 9.81
CA ASP A 121 -29.09 3.75 8.87
C ASP A 121 -28.53 4.53 7.67
N SER A 122 -27.21 4.48 7.44
CA SER A 122 -26.58 5.18 6.32
C SER A 122 -26.94 4.50 4.98
N SER A 123 -27.69 5.20 4.11
CA SER A 123 -27.93 4.77 2.72
C SER A 123 -26.67 5.02 1.86
N GLY A 124 -26.57 4.32 0.73
CA GLY A 124 -25.49 4.54 -0.24
C GLY A 124 -24.17 3.84 0.08
N LEU A 125 -24.17 2.89 1.02
CA LEU A 125 -22.97 2.13 1.36
C LEU A 125 -22.59 1.11 0.29
N LEU A 126 -21.29 0.97 0.06
CA LEU A 126 -20.78 -0.08 -0.81
C LEU A 126 -21.00 -1.46 -0.16
N PRO A 127 -21.40 -2.50 -0.92
CA PRO A 127 -21.61 -3.82 -0.39
C PRO A 127 -20.30 -4.46 0.08
N ALA A 128 -20.35 -5.21 1.18
CA ALA A 128 -19.19 -5.86 1.79
C ALA A 128 -18.53 -6.87 0.86
N GLU A 129 -19.29 -7.54 0.02
CA GLU A 129 -18.85 -8.55 -0.95
C GLU A 129 -17.80 -7.99 -1.93
N ARG A 130 -17.86 -6.67 -2.20
CA ARG A 130 -16.87 -5.96 -3.01
C ARG A 130 -15.45 -6.11 -2.46
N PHE A 131 -15.31 -6.29 -1.17
CA PHE A 131 -14.04 -6.32 -0.46
C PHE A 131 -13.63 -7.75 -0.04
N ALA A 132 -14.41 -8.77 -0.38
CA ALA A 132 -14.16 -10.15 0.02
C ALA A 132 -12.79 -10.69 -0.40
N HIS A 133 -12.24 -10.20 -1.52
CA HIS A 133 -10.95 -10.61 -2.07
C HIS A 133 -9.74 -9.88 -1.45
N LEU A 134 -9.94 -8.95 -0.53
CA LEU A 134 -8.84 -8.17 0.03
C LEU A 134 -7.95 -9.02 0.94
N CYS A 135 -6.65 -8.84 0.77
CA CYS A 135 -5.63 -9.26 1.71
C CYS A 135 -5.21 -8.04 2.55
N LEU A 136 -5.32 -8.17 3.86
CA LEU A 136 -4.92 -7.13 4.81
C LEU A 136 -3.43 -7.28 5.11
N ASP A 137 -2.61 -7.12 4.09
CA ASP A 137 -1.15 -7.11 4.16
C ASP A 137 -0.61 -5.73 4.57
N ALA A 138 0.71 -5.64 4.79
CA ALA A 138 1.37 -4.41 5.21
C ALA A 138 1.13 -3.25 4.22
N THR A 139 1.25 -3.49 2.93
CA THR A 139 1.08 -2.47 1.88
C THR A 139 -0.36 -1.93 1.87
N PHE A 140 -1.36 -2.82 1.90
CA PHE A 140 -2.75 -2.40 1.91
C PHE A 140 -3.12 -1.65 3.19
N LEU A 141 -2.69 -2.14 4.35
CA LEU A 141 -3.01 -1.51 5.64
C LEU A 141 -2.25 -0.20 5.84
N THR A 142 -1.06 -0.02 5.25
CA THR A 142 -0.37 1.28 5.23
C THR A 142 -1.16 2.31 4.42
N ALA A 143 -1.69 1.93 3.26
CA ALA A 143 -2.58 2.79 2.48
C ALA A 143 -3.86 3.12 3.26
N ALA A 144 -4.50 2.13 3.85
CA ALA A 144 -5.71 2.31 4.66
C ALA A 144 -5.46 3.17 5.91
N ARG A 145 -4.28 3.05 6.55
CA ARG A 145 -3.86 3.91 7.66
C ARG A 145 -3.74 5.37 7.24
N SER A 146 -3.14 5.64 6.07
CA SER A 146 -3.05 7.01 5.53
C SER A 146 -4.45 7.62 5.32
N VAL A 147 -5.37 6.85 4.76
CA VAL A 147 -6.78 7.24 4.62
C VAL A 147 -7.44 7.48 5.98
N ALA A 148 -7.16 6.61 6.95
CA ALA A 148 -7.69 6.72 8.32
C ALA A 148 -7.21 8.00 9.01
N ILE A 149 -5.92 8.32 8.91
CA ILE A 149 -5.34 9.57 9.42
C ILE A 149 -6.03 10.78 8.77
N ALA A 150 -6.15 10.77 7.44
CA ALA A 150 -6.81 11.85 6.70
C ALA A 150 -8.26 12.06 7.12
N ALA A 151 -9.01 10.97 7.25
CA ALA A 151 -10.40 11.01 7.69
C ALA A 151 -10.55 11.54 9.12
N HIS A 152 -9.69 11.10 10.04
CA HIS A 152 -9.67 11.55 11.44
C HIS A 152 -9.31 13.04 11.54
N SER A 153 -8.26 13.45 10.83
CA SER A 153 -7.71 14.82 10.90
C SER A 153 -8.42 15.81 9.96
N ARG A 154 -9.38 15.35 9.16
CA ARG A 154 -10.12 16.16 8.16
C ARG A 154 -9.21 16.81 7.11
N LEU A 155 -8.14 16.13 6.73
CA LEU A 155 -7.15 16.62 5.77
C LEU A 155 -7.36 15.99 4.38
N PRO A 156 -7.12 16.73 3.29
CA PRO A 156 -7.08 16.14 1.95
C PRO A 156 -5.90 15.18 1.83
N CYS A 157 -6.13 14.01 1.21
CA CYS A 157 -5.13 12.96 1.10
C CYS A 157 -5.00 12.43 -0.33
N ALA A 158 -3.78 12.40 -0.84
CA ALA A 158 -3.43 11.77 -2.12
C ALA A 158 -2.64 10.48 -1.89
N LEU A 159 -3.02 9.41 -2.60
CA LEU A 159 -2.31 8.14 -2.65
C LEU A 159 -1.66 7.99 -4.02
N GLU A 160 -0.34 7.94 -4.07
CA GLU A 160 0.45 7.71 -5.27
C GLU A 160 1.05 6.29 -5.22
N GLY A 161 1.18 5.63 -6.36
CA GLY A 161 1.81 4.31 -6.47
C GLY A 161 1.36 3.58 -7.71
N ASP A 162 1.96 2.44 -7.99
CA ASP A 162 1.67 1.62 -9.16
C ASP A 162 0.23 1.10 -9.23
N THR A 163 -0.18 0.64 -10.40
CA THR A 163 -1.53 0.07 -10.65
C THR A 163 -1.86 -1.15 -9.77
N ALA A 164 -0.85 -1.78 -9.18
CA ALA A 164 -1.02 -2.98 -8.34
C ALA A 164 -1.39 -2.68 -6.87
N VAL A 165 -1.27 -1.44 -6.39
CA VAL A 165 -1.24 -1.09 -4.96
C VAL A 165 -2.63 -0.82 -4.35
N THR A 166 -3.72 -1.13 -5.04
CA THR A 166 -5.10 -1.05 -4.49
C THR A 166 -5.51 0.29 -3.85
N LYS A 167 -4.94 1.44 -4.29
CA LYS A 167 -5.16 2.78 -3.74
C LYS A 167 -6.63 3.16 -3.55
N THR A 168 -7.37 3.16 -4.66
CA THR A 168 -8.80 3.49 -4.68
C THR A 168 -9.61 2.55 -3.80
N THR A 169 -9.23 1.26 -3.79
CA THR A 169 -9.87 0.24 -2.95
C THR A 169 -9.67 0.51 -1.48
N ALA A 170 -8.48 1.01 -1.06
CA ALA A 170 -8.22 1.35 0.33
C ALA A 170 -9.14 2.49 0.81
N VAL A 171 -9.32 3.55 0.01
CA VAL A 171 -10.24 4.64 0.36
C VAL A 171 -11.68 4.13 0.48
N LEU A 172 -12.16 3.37 -0.51
CA LEU A 172 -13.52 2.84 -0.52
C LEU A 172 -13.77 1.83 0.59
N TRP A 173 -12.77 1.03 0.95
CA TRP A 173 -12.85 0.07 2.05
C TRP A 173 -12.93 0.77 3.42
N VAL A 174 -12.10 1.78 3.65
CA VAL A 174 -12.15 2.57 4.90
C VAL A 174 -13.50 3.29 5.01
N ALA A 175 -14.00 3.88 3.91
CA ALA A 175 -15.32 4.49 3.88
C ALA A 175 -16.43 3.48 4.23
N HIS A 176 -16.37 2.28 3.65
CA HIS A 176 -17.33 1.19 3.97
C HIS A 176 -17.27 0.82 5.46
N LEU A 177 -16.09 0.63 6.03
CA LEU A 177 -15.93 0.30 7.45
C LEU A 177 -16.50 1.40 8.36
N CYS A 178 -16.33 2.66 8.00
CA CYS A 178 -16.84 3.82 8.72
C CYS A 178 -18.35 4.06 8.44
N ARG A 179 -19.02 3.26 7.62
CA ARG A 179 -20.40 3.49 7.15
C ARG A 179 -20.57 4.87 6.52
N GLN A 180 -19.58 5.26 5.74
CA GLN A 180 -19.54 6.55 5.07
C GLN A 180 -19.83 6.39 3.58
N GLU A 181 -20.74 7.21 3.05
CA GLU A 181 -20.97 7.25 1.62
C GLU A 181 -19.74 7.83 0.91
N ALA A 182 -19.26 7.13 -0.11
CA ALA A 182 -18.12 7.55 -0.93
C ALA A 182 -18.52 7.61 -2.40
N VAL A 183 -18.30 8.74 -3.02
CA VAL A 183 -18.54 9.00 -4.43
C VAL A 183 -17.21 9.08 -5.18
N ARG A 184 -17.10 8.34 -6.29
CA ARG A 184 -15.86 8.23 -7.06
C ARG A 184 -16.05 8.90 -8.42
N LEU A 185 -15.13 9.79 -8.77
CA LEU A 185 -14.97 10.34 -10.10
C LEU A 185 -13.65 9.86 -10.69
N ASN A 186 -13.71 9.19 -11.83
CA ASN A 186 -12.55 8.76 -12.58
C ASN A 186 -12.17 9.84 -13.58
N LEU A 187 -11.09 10.55 -13.30
CA LEU A 187 -10.60 11.64 -14.12
C LEU A 187 -9.88 11.12 -15.36
N ASN A 188 -9.94 11.89 -16.43
CA ASN A 188 -9.28 11.61 -17.69
C ASN A 188 -9.03 12.93 -18.45
N GLY A 189 -8.33 12.86 -19.60
CA GLY A 189 -8.00 14.05 -20.38
C GLY A 189 -9.20 14.80 -21.00
N GLN A 190 -10.42 14.28 -20.86
CA GLN A 190 -11.66 14.92 -21.30
C GLN A 190 -12.54 15.36 -20.14
N SER A 191 -12.11 15.11 -18.90
CA SER A 191 -12.84 15.58 -17.72
C SER A 191 -12.90 17.09 -17.69
N ASP A 192 -14.08 17.63 -17.40
CA ASP A 192 -14.33 19.06 -17.35
C ASP A 192 -14.69 19.54 -15.93
N THR A 193 -14.69 20.84 -15.73
CA THR A 193 -15.07 21.45 -14.45
C THR A 193 -16.53 21.20 -14.11
N GLY A 194 -17.36 20.93 -15.10
CA GLY A 194 -18.78 20.62 -14.91
C GLY A 194 -19.03 19.31 -14.17
N GLU A 195 -18.13 18.32 -14.29
CA GLU A 195 -18.20 17.09 -13.51
C GLU A 195 -17.86 17.33 -12.03
N LEU A 196 -16.89 18.21 -11.80
CA LEU A 196 -16.42 18.55 -10.45
C LEU A 196 -17.36 19.49 -9.71
N VAL A 197 -17.72 20.60 -10.35
CA VAL A 197 -18.44 21.71 -9.71
C VAL A 197 -19.90 21.77 -10.12
N GLY A 198 -20.17 21.54 -11.40
CA GLY A 198 -21.53 21.54 -11.93
C GLY A 198 -21.67 22.24 -13.27
N ARG A 199 -22.75 21.97 -13.95
CA ARG A 199 -23.06 22.52 -15.28
C ARG A 199 -24.55 22.63 -15.52
N PHE A 200 -24.94 23.51 -16.45
CA PHE A 200 -26.32 23.52 -16.94
C PHE A 200 -26.59 22.37 -17.90
N VAL A 201 -27.67 21.67 -17.66
CA VAL A 201 -28.17 20.60 -18.53
C VAL A 201 -29.61 20.85 -18.98
N PRO A 202 -30.03 20.34 -20.15
CA PRO A 202 -31.41 20.46 -20.58
C PRO A 202 -32.38 19.81 -19.54
N ASN A 203 -33.45 20.51 -19.24
CA ASN A 203 -34.49 19.97 -18.36
C ASN A 203 -35.46 19.08 -19.15
N LEU A 204 -35.20 17.78 -19.18
CA LEU A 204 -36.00 16.80 -19.92
C LEU A 204 -37.46 16.69 -19.39
N ASN A 205 -37.73 17.15 -18.17
CA ASN A 205 -39.06 17.18 -17.58
C ASN A 205 -39.75 18.54 -17.78
N HIS A 206 -39.26 19.33 -18.74
CA HIS A 206 -39.84 20.60 -19.07
C HIS A 206 -41.23 20.38 -19.72
N ALA A 207 -42.27 20.48 -18.92
CA ALA A 207 -43.63 20.54 -19.44
C ALA A 207 -43.85 21.87 -20.17
N GLN A 208 -44.66 21.87 -21.24
CA GLN A 208 -45.04 23.11 -21.91
C GLN A 208 -45.63 24.10 -20.89
N GLY A 209 -44.97 25.24 -20.70
CA GLY A 209 -45.36 26.25 -19.71
C GLY A 209 -44.47 26.36 -18.46
N SER A 210 -43.47 25.48 -18.28
CA SER A 210 -42.51 25.63 -17.21
C SER A 210 -41.39 26.65 -17.56
N PRO A 211 -40.99 27.53 -16.64
CA PRO A 211 -40.15 28.68 -16.98
C PRO A 211 -38.68 28.34 -17.30
N ALA A 212 -38.18 27.12 -17.03
CA ALA A 212 -36.77 26.79 -17.21
C ALA A 212 -36.56 25.59 -18.15
N ALA A 213 -36.08 25.89 -19.38
CA ALA A 213 -35.60 24.86 -20.33
C ALA A 213 -34.26 24.22 -19.89
N TRP A 214 -33.56 24.83 -18.98
CA TRP A 214 -32.26 24.38 -18.45
C TRP A 214 -32.35 24.31 -16.93
N ARG A 215 -31.65 23.32 -16.37
CA ARG A 215 -31.43 23.19 -14.92
C ARG A 215 -29.92 23.07 -14.62
N PHE A 216 -29.51 23.60 -13.51
CA PHE A 216 -28.18 23.35 -13.03
C PHE A 216 -28.10 21.95 -12.46
N TRP A 217 -27.10 21.22 -12.90
CA TRP A 217 -26.71 19.92 -12.34
C TRP A 217 -25.49 20.16 -11.47
N GLU A 218 -25.65 20.04 -10.15
CA GLU A 218 -24.57 20.21 -9.19
C GLU A 218 -23.53 19.09 -9.39
N GLY A 219 -22.24 19.45 -9.39
CA GLY A 219 -21.15 18.52 -9.55
C GLY A 219 -20.89 17.72 -8.28
N ILE A 220 -19.99 16.73 -8.40
CA ILE A 220 -19.69 15.78 -7.32
C ILE A 220 -19.17 16.45 -6.05
N VAL A 221 -18.39 17.55 -6.17
CA VAL A 221 -17.73 18.21 -5.05
C VAL A 221 -18.70 19.02 -4.20
N PRO A 222 -19.47 19.99 -4.73
CA PRO A 222 -20.41 20.75 -3.91
C PRO A 222 -21.51 19.86 -3.33
N ASP A 223 -22.01 18.86 -4.08
CA ASP A 223 -22.95 17.87 -3.54
C ASP A 223 -22.36 17.10 -2.35
N ALA A 224 -21.10 16.67 -2.44
CA ALA A 224 -20.42 15.99 -1.34
C ALA A 224 -20.16 16.92 -0.15
N MET A 225 -19.78 18.19 -0.38
CA MET A 225 -19.58 19.19 0.67
C MET A 225 -20.88 19.44 1.44
N ARG A 226 -22.02 19.50 0.75
CA ARG A 226 -23.34 19.72 1.32
C ARG A 226 -23.83 18.52 2.16
N HIS A 227 -23.65 17.30 1.65
CA HIS A 227 -24.18 16.08 2.25
C HIS A 227 -23.18 15.31 3.11
N GLY A 228 -21.92 15.74 3.17
CA GLY A 228 -20.88 15.11 3.97
C GLY A 228 -20.40 13.77 3.42
N ARG A 229 -20.37 13.63 2.09
CA ARG A 229 -19.85 12.45 1.41
C ARG A 229 -18.33 12.49 1.28
N TRP A 230 -17.73 11.34 1.11
CA TRP A 230 -16.31 11.26 0.74
C TRP A 230 -16.19 11.31 -0.79
N VAL A 231 -15.33 12.21 -1.28
CA VAL A 231 -15.00 12.32 -2.70
C VAL A 231 -13.70 11.59 -2.97
N VAL A 232 -13.71 10.72 -3.98
CA VAL A 232 -12.52 10.01 -4.45
C VAL A 232 -12.26 10.41 -5.90
N LEU A 233 -11.25 11.25 -6.10
CA LEU A 233 -10.76 11.64 -7.42
C LEU A 233 -9.73 10.61 -7.87
N ASP A 234 -10.14 9.71 -8.76
CA ASP A 234 -9.29 8.63 -9.22
C ASP A 234 -8.55 9.05 -10.50
N GLU A 235 -7.29 8.62 -10.64
CA GLU A 235 -6.41 8.98 -11.75
C GLU A 235 -6.19 10.52 -11.87
N LEU A 236 -5.95 11.18 -10.74
CA LEU A 236 -5.88 12.64 -10.63
C LEU A 236 -5.02 13.30 -11.71
N ASN A 237 -3.88 12.73 -12.04
CA ASN A 237 -2.92 13.28 -13.00
C ASN A 237 -3.22 12.99 -14.47
N LEU A 238 -4.41 12.45 -14.79
CA LEU A 238 -4.92 12.39 -16.15
C LEU A 238 -5.78 13.60 -16.52
N ALA A 239 -6.27 14.37 -15.53
CA ALA A 239 -7.04 15.57 -15.80
C ALA A 239 -6.12 16.75 -16.20
N GLU A 240 -6.68 17.64 -16.99
CA GLU A 240 -6.03 18.89 -17.36
C GLU A 240 -5.79 19.77 -16.11
N PRO A 241 -4.62 20.44 -15.99
CA PRO A 241 -4.32 21.28 -14.83
C PRO A 241 -5.37 22.35 -14.54
N GLN A 242 -5.98 22.93 -15.57
CA GLN A 242 -7.01 23.97 -15.45
C GLN A 242 -8.26 23.45 -14.73
N VAL A 243 -8.61 22.19 -14.95
CA VAL A 243 -9.75 21.53 -14.28
C VAL A 243 -9.43 21.33 -12.79
N LEU A 244 -8.19 20.93 -12.49
CA LEU A 244 -7.74 20.68 -11.12
C LEU A 244 -7.61 21.97 -10.29
N GLU A 245 -7.26 23.11 -10.91
CA GLU A 245 -7.17 24.39 -10.22
C GLU A 245 -8.48 24.81 -9.56
N ARG A 246 -9.61 24.34 -10.09
CA ARG A 246 -10.94 24.60 -9.51
C ARG A 246 -11.12 23.96 -8.13
N LEU A 247 -10.28 22.98 -7.79
CA LEU A 247 -10.27 22.30 -6.50
C LEU A 247 -9.43 23.02 -5.43
N ASN A 248 -8.61 23.99 -5.81
CA ASN A 248 -7.69 24.65 -4.87
C ASN A 248 -8.37 25.09 -3.57
N PRO A 249 -9.53 25.81 -3.58
CA PRO A 249 -10.18 26.23 -2.33
C PRO A 249 -10.74 25.06 -1.50
N VAL A 250 -11.08 23.94 -2.16
CA VAL A 250 -11.62 22.73 -1.48
C VAL A 250 -10.52 21.99 -0.71
N LEU A 251 -9.27 22.10 -1.17
CA LEU A 251 -8.10 21.47 -0.56
C LEU A 251 -7.52 22.28 0.61
N GLU A 252 -7.97 23.53 0.79
CA GLU A 252 -7.53 24.38 1.89
C GLU A 252 -8.25 24.03 3.20
N GLN A 253 -7.74 24.54 4.33
CA GLN A 253 -8.31 24.32 5.65
C GLN A 253 -8.70 25.65 6.30
N PRO A 254 -9.97 25.89 6.57
CA PRO A 254 -11.15 25.05 6.24
C PRO A 254 -11.47 25.04 4.74
N PRO A 255 -12.09 23.95 4.22
CA PRO A 255 -12.46 23.86 2.81
C PRO A 255 -13.52 24.86 2.42
N SER A 256 -13.40 25.44 1.22
CA SER A 256 -14.36 26.39 0.66
C SER A 256 -14.58 26.18 -0.82
N LEU A 257 -15.69 26.67 -1.34
CA LEU A 257 -15.98 26.67 -2.77
C LEU A 257 -16.97 27.78 -3.09
N VAL A 258 -16.86 28.39 -4.27
CA VAL A 258 -17.85 29.35 -4.80
C VAL A 258 -18.41 28.80 -6.10
N LEU A 259 -19.73 28.62 -6.19
CA LEU A 259 -20.41 28.18 -7.42
C LEU A 259 -20.62 29.36 -8.37
N SER A 260 -19.54 29.89 -8.93
CA SER A 260 -19.55 30.98 -9.90
C SER A 260 -20.30 30.62 -11.20
N GLU A 261 -20.40 29.32 -11.49
CA GLU A 261 -21.08 28.75 -12.65
C GLU A 261 -22.61 28.80 -12.53
N HIS A 262 -23.15 29.08 -11.34
CA HIS A 262 -24.61 29.12 -11.09
C HIS A 262 -25.01 30.38 -10.30
N THR A 263 -25.26 30.22 -9.00
CA THR A 263 -25.83 31.29 -8.13
C THR A 263 -24.78 32.17 -7.47
N GLY A 264 -23.50 31.81 -7.57
CA GLY A 264 -22.46 32.41 -6.74
C GLY A 264 -22.49 31.96 -5.29
N GLU A 265 -23.26 30.90 -4.97
CA GLU A 265 -23.38 30.30 -3.63
C GLU A 265 -22.01 29.94 -3.08
N ARG A 266 -21.73 30.33 -1.86
CA ARG A 266 -20.45 30.15 -1.18
C ARG A 266 -20.55 29.05 -0.14
N PHE A 267 -19.71 28.02 -0.30
CA PHE A 267 -19.52 26.95 0.68
C PHE A 267 -18.35 27.31 1.59
N GLY A 268 -18.47 27.00 2.85
CA GLY A 268 -17.39 27.16 3.82
C GLY A 268 -17.75 28.02 5.01
N LEU A 269 -16.76 28.38 5.79
CA LEU A 269 -16.93 29.18 7.00
C LEU A 269 -17.41 30.59 6.65
N GLY A 270 -18.57 30.98 7.17
CA GLY A 270 -19.22 32.27 6.86
C GLY A 270 -19.79 32.37 5.45
N GLY A 271 -19.90 31.27 4.72
CA GLY A 271 -20.56 31.16 3.43
C GLY A 271 -22.08 30.90 3.58
N ASP A 272 -22.74 30.76 2.43
CA ASP A 272 -24.18 30.50 2.36
C ASP A 272 -24.52 29.06 2.73
N VAL A 273 -23.57 28.14 2.53
CA VAL A 273 -23.67 26.70 2.85
C VAL A 273 -22.53 26.28 3.73
N ALA A 274 -22.85 25.73 4.88
CA ALA A 274 -21.86 25.08 5.74
C ALA A 274 -21.38 23.77 5.13
N VAL A 275 -20.08 23.55 5.09
CA VAL A 275 -19.51 22.26 4.70
C VAL A 275 -19.78 21.24 5.79
N ALA A 276 -20.37 20.11 5.41
CA ALA A 276 -20.72 19.06 6.36
C ALA A 276 -19.46 18.47 7.00
N GLU A 277 -19.50 18.23 8.31
CA GLU A 277 -18.35 17.76 9.09
C GLU A 277 -17.73 16.44 8.62
N SER A 278 -18.56 15.56 8.02
CA SER A 278 -18.11 14.27 7.49
C SER A 278 -17.53 14.34 6.08
N PHE A 279 -17.56 15.50 5.42
CA PHE A 279 -16.95 15.68 4.09
C PHE A 279 -15.46 15.36 4.13
N ARG A 280 -14.98 14.59 3.17
CA ARG A 280 -13.57 14.29 2.95
C ARG A 280 -13.26 14.24 1.46
N ILE A 281 -12.03 14.56 1.10
CA ILE A 281 -11.56 14.48 -0.28
C ILE A 281 -10.26 13.67 -0.34
N PHE A 282 -10.26 12.71 -1.25
CA PHE A 282 -9.13 11.81 -1.52
C PHE A 282 -8.81 11.84 -3.00
N ALA A 283 -7.53 11.67 -3.32
CA ALA A 283 -7.10 11.43 -4.69
C ALA A 283 -6.27 10.15 -4.78
N THR A 284 -6.33 9.52 -5.95
CA THR A 284 -5.42 8.43 -6.28
C THR A 284 -4.77 8.72 -7.63
N MET A 285 -3.52 8.35 -7.76
CA MET A 285 -2.80 8.49 -9.03
C MET A 285 -1.69 7.46 -9.17
N ASN A 286 -1.31 7.19 -10.38
CA ASN A 286 -0.09 6.45 -10.66
C ASN A 286 1.06 7.44 -10.90
N PRO A 287 2.33 7.00 -10.76
CA PRO A 287 3.50 7.86 -11.04
C PRO A 287 3.43 8.51 -12.42
N ALA A 288 3.99 9.71 -12.53
CA ALA A 288 3.93 10.52 -13.76
C ALA A 288 4.66 9.90 -14.98
N GLU A 289 5.54 8.93 -14.72
CA GLU A 289 6.29 8.19 -15.77
C GLU A 289 5.40 7.32 -16.65
N TYR A 290 4.17 7.07 -16.24
CA TYR A 290 3.19 6.36 -17.07
C TYR A 290 2.65 7.28 -18.18
N ALA A 291 2.50 6.73 -19.40
CA ALA A 291 2.07 7.48 -20.58
C ALA A 291 0.73 8.22 -20.37
N GLY A 292 0.63 9.42 -20.92
CA GLY A 292 -0.58 10.24 -20.88
C GLY A 292 -0.85 10.95 -19.55
N ARG A 293 0.13 10.99 -18.63
CA ARG A 293 0.00 11.64 -17.32
C ARG A 293 0.71 12.96 -17.28
N SER A 294 0.09 13.93 -16.61
CA SER A 294 0.66 15.24 -16.36
C SER A 294 1.39 15.27 -15.03
N VAL A 295 2.50 16.02 -14.98
CA VAL A 295 3.14 16.35 -13.70
C VAL A 295 2.30 17.44 -13.04
N LEU A 296 1.81 17.18 -11.84
CA LEU A 296 1.07 18.15 -11.07
C LEU A 296 1.96 19.32 -10.68
N SER A 297 1.44 20.54 -10.75
CA SER A 297 2.20 21.72 -10.30
C SER A 297 2.59 21.59 -8.83
N PRO A 298 3.79 22.04 -8.42
CA PRO A 298 4.21 21.99 -7.02
C PRO A 298 3.19 22.65 -6.09
N ALA A 299 2.60 23.77 -6.50
CA ALA A 299 1.60 24.51 -5.74
C ALA A 299 0.29 23.72 -5.54
N PHE A 300 -0.14 22.95 -6.53
CA PHE A 300 -1.32 22.07 -6.39
C PHE A 300 -1.00 20.86 -5.52
N ARG A 301 0.18 20.27 -5.67
CA ARG A 301 0.65 19.14 -4.87
C ARG A 301 0.75 19.49 -3.39
N ASP A 302 1.25 20.68 -3.06
CA ASP A 302 1.41 21.19 -1.69
C ASP A 302 0.08 21.34 -0.93
N ARG A 303 -1.03 21.54 -1.64
CA ARG A 303 -2.37 21.61 -1.04
C ARG A 303 -2.89 20.27 -0.53
N TRP A 304 -2.35 19.16 -1.03
CA TRP A 304 -2.65 17.84 -0.49
C TRP A 304 -1.85 17.63 0.80
N SER A 305 -2.45 17.95 1.94
CA SER A 305 -1.82 17.94 3.26
C SER A 305 -1.22 16.59 3.63
N LEU A 306 -1.79 15.50 3.12
CA LEU A 306 -1.27 14.15 3.23
C LEU A 306 -0.99 13.59 1.84
N TRP A 307 0.27 13.18 1.64
CA TRP A 307 0.71 12.53 0.41
C TRP A 307 1.42 11.23 0.75
N SER A 308 0.82 10.11 0.35
CA SER A 308 1.36 8.79 0.63
C SER A 308 1.80 8.11 -0.65
N VAL A 309 3.10 7.85 -0.78
CA VAL A 309 3.67 7.04 -1.86
C VAL A 309 3.70 5.60 -1.39
N LEU A 310 3.06 4.72 -2.15
CA LEU A 310 2.90 3.31 -1.81
C LEU A 310 3.84 2.47 -2.67
N GLU A 311 4.56 1.57 -2.03
CA GLU A 311 5.45 0.63 -2.71
C GLU A 311 4.66 -0.47 -3.43
N SER A 312 5.21 -0.95 -4.54
CA SER A 312 4.64 -2.09 -5.25
C SER A 312 4.81 -3.37 -4.44
N PRO A 313 3.78 -4.25 -4.42
CA PRO A 313 3.86 -5.50 -3.66
C PRO A 313 4.93 -6.42 -4.23
N GLY A 314 5.68 -7.05 -3.34
CA GLY A 314 6.66 -8.08 -3.65
C GLY A 314 6.06 -9.49 -3.63
N GLU A 315 6.93 -10.50 -3.74
CA GLU A 315 6.53 -11.91 -3.76
C GLU A 315 5.80 -12.34 -2.48
N LYS A 316 6.23 -11.85 -1.32
CA LYS A 316 5.60 -12.15 -0.03
C LYS A 316 4.16 -11.65 0.03
N GLU A 317 3.89 -10.45 -0.45
CA GLU A 317 2.56 -9.86 -0.50
C GLU A 317 1.66 -10.58 -1.50
N TYR A 318 2.20 -10.99 -2.66
CA TYR A 318 1.45 -11.80 -3.62
C TYR A 318 1.15 -13.19 -3.07
N ARG A 319 2.12 -13.85 -2.41
CA ARG A 319 1.87 -15.13 -1.75
C ARG A 319 0.83 -15.03 -0.63
N ALA A 320 0.89 -13.96 0.16
CA ALA A 320 -0.10 -13.68 1.20
C ALA A 320 -1.51 -13.48 0.61
N LEU A 321 -1.62 -12.77 -0.50
CA LEU A 321 -2.88 -12.61 -1.23
C LEU A 321 -3.45 -13.97 -1.67
N LEU A 322 -2.63 -14.83 -2.26
CA LEU A 322 -3.04 -16.17 -2.69
C LEU A 322 -3.49 -17.02 -1.50
N THR A 323 -2.74 -17.02 -0.40
CA THR A 323 -3.12 -17.71 0.85
C THR A 323 -4.46 -17.21 1.37
N ARG A 324 -4.67 -15.88 1.35
CA ARG A 324 -5.95 -15.28 1.76
C ARG A 324 -7.11 -15.75 0.88
N LEU A 325 -6.93 -15.84 -0.43
CA LEU A 325 -7.98 -16.26 -1.35
C LEU A 325 -8.40 -17.72 -1.13
N VAL A 326 -7.45 -18.60 -0.84
CA VAL A 326 -7.67 -20.04 -0.72
C VAL A 326 -7.99 -20.48 0.71
N HIS A 327 -7.27 -19.96 1.70
CA HIS A 327 -7.39 -20.40 3.09
C HIS A 327 -8.07 -19.38 4.01
N GLY A 328 -8.33 -18.16 3.54
CA GLY A 328 -8.94 -17.10 4.36
C GLY A 328 -8.00 -16.45 5.36
N VAL A 329 -6.72 -16.82 5.37
CA VAL A 329 -5.71 -16.35 6.35
C VAL A 329 -5.05 -15.06 5.89
N HIS A 330 -5.04 -14.06 6.76
CA HIS A 330 -4.31 -12.82 6.55
C HIS A 330 -2.86 -12.92 7.08
N PRO A 331 -1.88 -12.26 6.43
CA PRO A 331 -0.51 -12.28 6.88
C PRO A 331 -0.32 -11.55 8.20
N GLN A 332 0.71 -11.97 8.95
CA GLN A 332 1.26 -11.21 10.06
C GLN A 332 2.44 -10.38 9.52
N PHE A 333 2.57 -9.16 10.02
CA PHE A 333 3.66 -8.27 9.62
C PHE A 333 4.07 -7.36 10.77
N VAL A 334 5.29 -6.83 10.71
CA VAL A 334 5.82 -5.87 11.68
C VAL A 334 5.84 -4.49 11.03
N LEU A 335 5.24 -3.52 11.70
CA LEU A 335 5.28 -2.11 11.32
C LEU A 335 5.53 -1.28 12.58
N ASP A 336 6.53 -0.39 12.52
CA ASP A 336 6.92 0.47 13.65
C ASP A 336 7.18 -0.30 14.96
N GLY A 337 7.81 -1.48 14.87
CA GLY A 337 8.12 -2.33 16.03
C GLY A 337 6.92 -3.02 16.67
N VAL A 338 5.75 -3.00 16.02
CA VAL A 338 4.53 -3.69 16.45
C VAL A 338 4.21 -4.80 15.46
N GLU A 339 3.94 -6.01 15.95
CA GLU A 339 3.44 -7.12 15.14
C GLU A 339 1.92 -6.99 15.01
N TRP A 340 1.47 -6.84 13.79
CA TRP A 340 0.06 -6.68 13.44
C TRP A 340 -0.50 -7.94 12.82
N ARG A 341 -1.73 -8.28 13.21
CA ARG A 341 -2.49 -9.38 12.62
C ARG A 341 -3.94 -8.98 12.43
N ALA A 342 -4.48 -9.19 11.23
CA ALA A 342 -5.92 -9.15 10.99
C ALA A 342 -6.57 -10.50 11.36
N ALA A 343 -7.83 -10.47 11.74
CA ALA A 343 -8.61 -11.69 11.93
C ALA A 343 -8.80 -12.39 10.59
N ASP A 344 -8.73 -13.72 10.61
CA ASP A 344 -8.99 -14.54 9.43
C ASP A 344 -10.43 -14.36 8.96
N SER A 345 -10.67 -14.55 7.68
CA SER A 345 -11.97 -14.35 7.04
C SER A 345 -12.29 -15.51 6.11
N SER A 346 -13.54 -15.62 5.68
CA SER A 346 -13.94 -16.72 4.77
C SER A 346 -13.09 -16.71 3.51
N PRO A 347 -12.55 -17.86 3.06
CA PRO A 347 -11.81 -17.95 1.81
C PRO A 347 -12.71 -17.60 0.61
N VAL A 348 -12.10 -17.10 -0.46
CA VAL A 348 -12.81 -16.78 -1.72
C VAL A 348 -12.95 -18.03 -2.60
N HIS A 349 -11.93 -18.89 -2.57
CA HIS A 349 -11.87 -20.12 -3.36
C HIS A 349 -11.61 -21.33 -2.46
N PRO A 350 -12.58 -21.72 -1.59
CA PRO A 350 -12.40 -22.82 -0.63
C PRO A 350 -12.23 -24.19 -1.29
N ASN A 351 -12.74 -24.36 -2.51
CA ASN A 351 -12.61 -25.57 -3.30
C ASN A 351 -11.15 -25.96 -3.59
N LEU A 352 -10.25 -24.97 -3.70
CA LEU A 352 -8.84 -25.22 -3.93
C LEU A 352 -8.10 -25.74 -2.68
N ALA A 353 -8.58 -25.43 -1.48
CA ALA A 353 -7.92 -25.78 -0.23
C ALA A 353 -7.91 -27.30 0.07
N SER A 354 -8.75 -28.08 -0.62
CA SER A 354 -8.85 -29.52 -0.42
C SER A 354 -7.73 -30.35 -1.06
N ASP A 355 -6.98 -29.77 -2.02
CA ASP A 355 -5.86 -30.46 -2.67
C ASP A 355 -4.54 -30.16 -1.95
N GLY A 356 -3.87 -31.19 -1.45
CA GLY A 356 -2.63 -31.03 -0.68
C GLY A 356 -1.44 -30.43 -1.49
N ARG A 357 -1.56 -30.32 -2.82
CA ARG A 357 -0.55 -29.71 -3.70
C ARG A 357 -0.70 -28.16 -3.77
N ILE A 358 -1.80 -27.63 -3.25
CA ILE A 358 -2.17 -26.24 -3.47
C ILE A 358 -1.10 -25.26 -2.98
N ASP A 359 -0.53 -25.46 -1.79
CA ASP A 359 0.43 -24.50 -1.22
C ASP A 359 1.70 -24.36 -2.07
N GLY A 360 2.25 -25.46 -2.58
CA GLY A 360 3.37 -25.43 -3.53
C GLY A 360 3.01 -24.74 -4.85
N LEU A 361 1.77 -24.92 -5.31
CA LEU A 361 1.26 -24.24 -6.51
C LEU A 361 1.13 -22.73 -6.29
N LEU A 362 0.63 -22.29 -5.12
CA LEU A 362 0.53 -20.87 -4.78
C LEU A 362 1.91 -20.19 -4.71
N ASP A 363 2.93 -20.89 -4.19
CA ASP A 363 4.31 -20.41 -4.19
C ASP A 363 4.82 -20.21 -5.63
N ALA A 364 4.63 -21.22 -6.47
CA ALA A 364 5.03 -21.15 -7.87
C ALA A 364 4.31 -20.03 -8.65
N ILE A 365 3.00 -19.83 -8.42
CA ILE A 365 2.23 -18.77 -9.05
C ILE A 365 2.71 -17.38 -8.59
N ALA A 366 3.01 -17.18 -7.31
CA ALA A 366 3.52 -15.91 -6.78
C ALA A 366 4.88 -15.56 -7.41
N SER A 367 5.83 -16.50 -7.39
CA SER A 367 7.15 -16.32 -8.00
C SER A 367 7.07 -16.07 -9.50
N PHE A 368 6.21 -16.82 -10.22
CA PHE A 368 5.94 -16.58 -11.64
C PHE A 368 5.40 -15.18 -11.90
N HIS A 369 4.40 -14.75 -11.14
CA HIS A 369 3.79 -13.42 -11.31
C HIS A 369 4.83 -12.31 -11.16
N VAL A 370 5.66 -12.38 -10.10
CA VAL A 370 6.70 -11.37 -9.84
C VAL A 370 7.74 -11.36 -10.95
N ALA A 371 8.19 -12.54 -11.42
CA ALA A 371 9.15 -12.62 -12.52
C ALA A 371 8.61 -11.99 -13.81
N VAL A 372 7.34 -12.25 -14.15
CA VAL A 372 6.71 -11.68 -15.35
C VAL A 372 6.44 -10.19 -15.20
N ALA A 373 6.03 -9.73 -14.01
CA ALA A 373 5.82 -8.31 -13.73
C ALA A 373 7.13 -7.51 -13.80
N ALA A 374 8.22 -8.03 -13.24
CA ALA A 374 9.55 -7.42 -13.33
C ALA A 374 10.07 -7.37 -14.77
N ALA A 375 9.86 -8.44 -15.56
CA ALA A 375 10.20 -8.45 -16.98
C ALA A 375 9.39 -7.44 -17.80
N ALA A 376 8.14 -7.18 -17.44
CA ALA A 376 7.29 -6.18 -18.06
C ALA A 376 7.67 -4.74 -17.66
N GLY A 377 8.15 -4.55 -16.41
CA GLY A 377 8.66 -3.26 -15.90
C GLY A 377 10.04 -2.86 -16.46
N GLY A 378 10.79 -3.82 -16.96
CA GLY A 378 12.17 -3.61 -17.43
C GLY A 378 13.23 -3.75 -16.33
N ASP A 379 12.84 -4.19 -15.14
CA ASP A 379 13.71 -4.33 -13.95
C ASP A 379 14.47 -5.67 -13.93
N SER A 380 14.31 -6.49 -14.96
CA SER A 380 15.00 -7.77 -15.11
C SER A 380 15.88 -7.80 -16.36
N GLY A 381 16.82 -8.74 -16.42
CA GLY A 381 17.66 -8.97 -17.60
C GLY A 381 16.87 -9.30 -18.88
N VAL A 382 15.59 -9.67 -18.76
CA VAL A 382 14.64 -9.92 -19.84
C VAL A 382 13.59 -8.83 -19.80
N THR A 383 13.47 -8.06 -20.90
CA THR A 383 12.46 -6.99 -20.99
C THR A 383 11.40 -7.38 -22.01
N LEU A 384 10.15 -7.51 -21.57
CA LEU A 384 9.00 -7.77 -22.42
C LEU A 384 8.59 -6.49 -23.20
N GLY A 385 8.10 -6.66 -24.43
CA GLY A 385 7.56 -5.57 -25.25
C GLY A 385 8.62 -4.70 -25.92
N ARG A 386 9.91 -4.92 -25.67
CA ARG A 386 11.01 -4.09 -26.17
C ARG A 386 11.06 -4.00 -27.70
N ALA A 387 10.82 -5.11 -28.38
CA ALA A 387 10.89 -5.20 -29.85
C ALA A 387 9.76 -4.41 -30.54
N ARG A 388 8.61 -4.22 -29.89
CA ARG A 388 7.41 -3.60 -30.47
C ARG A 388 7.01 -2.30 -29.79
N ARG A 389 7.76 -1.82 -28.79
CA ARG A 389 7.40 -0.70 -27.93
C ARG A 389 6.04 -0.88 -27.22
N GLU A 390 5.63 -2.14 -27.04
CA GLU A 390 4.44 -2.50 -26.25
C GLU A 390 4.77 -2.50 -24.78
N ARG A 391 3.85 -2.03 -23.96
CA ARG A 391 3.98 -2.05 -22.49
C ARG A 391 2.99 -3.05 -21.94
N TYR A 392 3.48 -4.19 -21.48
CA TYR A 392 2.67 -5.16 -20.76
C TYR A 392 2.57 -4.77 -19.28
N VAL A 393 1.42 -5.05 -18.67
CA VAL A 393 1.18 -4.77 -17.26
C VAL A 393 0.54 -6.00 -16.62
N PHE A 394 1.21 -6.53 -15.59
CA PHE A 394 0.73 -7.63 -14.78
C PHE A 394 0.55 -7.16 -13.34
N THR A 395 -0.65 -7.28 -12.82
CA THR A 395 -1.06 -6.68 -11.55
C THR A 395 -1.81 -7.67 -10.68
N ARG A 396 -2.17 -7.27 -9.44
CA ARG A 396 -3.09 -8.03 -8.60
C ARG A 396 -4.39 -8.42 -9.34
N ARG A 397 -4.91 -7.59 -10.25
CA ARG A 397 -6.09 -7.93 -11.07
C ARG A 397 -5.84 -9.13 -11.99
N THR A 398 -4.64 -9.20 -12.56
CA THR A 398 -4.23 -10.34 -13.39
C THR A 398 -4.19 -11.62 -12.56
N MET A 399 -3.61 -11.57 -11.36
CA MET A 399 -3.55 -12.69 -10.43
C MET A 399 -4.93 -13.13 -9.96
N LEU A 400 -5.80 -12.19 -9.56
CA LEU A 400 -7.17 -12.49 -9.16
C LEU A 400 -7.96 -13.18 -10.28
N ALA A 401 -7.80 -12.71 -11.53
CA ALA A 401 -8.46 -13.33 -12.67
C ALA A 401 -7.96 -14.77 -12.90
N ALA A 402 -6.65 -15.01 -12.78
CA ALA A 402 -6.08 -16.35 -12.90
C ALA A 402 -6.60 -17.30 -11.80
N MET A 403 -6.66 -16.82 -10.56
CA MET A 403 -7.17 -17.62 -9.44
C MET A 403 -8.66 -17.93 -9.58
N SER A 404 -9.47 -16.98 -10.02
CA SER A 404 -10.89 -17.22 -10.27
C SER A 404 -11.12 -18.24 -11.38
N LEU A 405 -10.30 -18.18 -12.45
CA LEU A 405 -10.36 -19.14 -13.52
C LEU A 405 -9.89 -20.53 -13.09
N LEU A 406 -8.77 -20.60 -12.37
CA LEU A 406 -8.26 -21.85 -11.76
C LEU A 406 -9.34 -22.53 -10.90
N ALA A 407 -9.96 -21.79 -9.99
CA ALA A 407 -11.02 -22.32 -9.14
C ALA A 407 -12.22 -22.85 -9.95
N GLY A 408 -12.65 -22.09 -10.97
CA GLY A 408 -13.74 -22.52 -11.84
C GLY A 408 -13.41 -23.75 -12.72
N LEU A 409 -12.15 -23.95 -13.08
CA LEU A 409 -11.70 -25.15 -13.81
C LEU A 409 -11.65 -26.39 -12.90
N VAL A 410 -11.17 -26.22 -11.67
CA VAL A 410 -11.16 -27.28 -10.66
C VAL A 410 -12.59 -27.71 -10.30
N ASP A 411 -13.54 -26.77 -10.17
CA ASP A 411 -14.96 -27.08 -9.95
C ASP A 411 -15.59 -27.92 -11.08
N ARG A 412 -15.03 -27.85 -12.30
CA ARG A 412 -15.44 -28.70 -13.43
C ARG A 412 -14.74 -30.07 -13.44
N GLY A 413 -13.91 -30.36 -12.43
CA GLY A 413 -13.21 -31.62 -12.30
C GLY A 413 -11.89 -31.71 -13.08
N ILE A 414 -11.33 -30.58 -13.53
CA ILE A 414 -10.00 -30.54 -14.13
C ILE A 414 -8.96 -30.65 -13.02
N ASP A 415 -7.92 -31.48 -13.24
CA ASP A 415 -6.82 -31.62 -12.29
C ASP A 415 -6.18 -30.27 -11.97
N LEU A 416 -5.76 -30.08 -10.70
CA LEU A 416 -5.24 -28.82 -10.19
C LEU A 416 -4.11 -28.21 -11.03
N GLU A 417 -3.12 -29.04 -11.40
CA GLU A 417 -1.96 -28.57 -12.21
C GLU A 417 -2.37 -28.22 -13.63
N ALA A 418 -3.22 -29.05 -14.24
CA ALA A 418 -3.75 -28.80 -15.58
C ALA A 418 -4.59 -27.52 -15.61
N ALA A 419 -5.45 -27.32 -14.61
CA ALA A 419 -6.26 -26.12 -14.43
C ALA A 419 -5.39 -24.86 -14.23
N ALA A 420 -4.31 -24.97 -13.45
CA ALA A 420 -3.37 -23.86 -13.24
C ALA A 420 -2.65 -23.46 -14.54
N LEU A 421 -2.17 -24.43 -15.30
CA LEU A 421 -1.53 -24.18 -16.59
C LEU A 421 -2.49 -23.53 -17.57
N GLU A 422 -3.74 -24.00 -17.66
CA GLU A 422 -4.76 -23.40 -18.52
C GLU A 422 -5.12 -21.98 -18.08
N ALA A 423 -5.28 -21.73 -16.79
CA ALA A 423 -5.55 -20.41 -16.25
C ALA A 423 -4.40 -19.43 -16.55
N ILE A 424 -3.14 -19.86 -16.40
CA ILE A 424 -1.97 -19.05 -16.72
C ILE A 424 -1.85 -18.80 -18.22
N GLU A 425 -2.06 -19.82 -19.06
CA GLU A 425 -2.06 -19.66 -20.52
C GLU A 425 -3.07 -18.58 -20.95
N LEU A 426 -4.30 -18.66 -20.46
CA LEU A 426 -5.38 -17.75 -20.85
C LEU A 426 -5.18 -16.33 -20.29
N VAL A 427 -4.73 -16.19 -19.06
CA VAL A 427 -4.69 -14.88 -18.36
C VAL A 427 -3.36 -14.16 -18.57
N TYR A 428 -2.23 -14.88 -18.70
CA TYR A 428 -0.91 -14.26 -18.84
C TYR A 428 -0.37 -14.38 -20.28
N LEU A 429 -0.31 -15.60 -20.82
CA LEU A 429 0.36 -15.81 -22.12
C LEU A 429 -0.41 -15.23 -23.28
N GLN A 430 -1.75 -15.32 -23.29
CA GLN A 430 -2.57 -14.75 -24.37
C GLN A 430 -2.58 -13.22 -24.39
N ARG A 431 -2.22 -12.56 -23.30
CA ARG A 431 -2.00 -11.09 -23.28
C ARG A 431 -0.73 -10.66 -23.99
N VAL A 432 0.21 -11.58 -24.17
CA VAL A 432 1.52 -11.30 -24.75
C VAL A 432 1.53 -11.70 -26.21
N GLN A 433 2.01 -10.82 -27.06
CA GLN A 433 2.10 -11.07 -28.51
C GLN A 433 2.91 -12.34 -28.80
N PRO A 434 2.51 -13.14 -29.81
CA PRO A 434 3.30 -14.29 -30.25
C PRO A 434 4.72 -13.87 -30.62
N GLY A 435 5.71 -14.65 -30.18
CA GLY A 435 7.11 -14.42 -30.50
C GLY A 435 8.02 -14.47 -29.28
N PRO A 436 9.12 -13.70 -29.24
CA PRO A 436 10.12 -13.75 -28.18
C PRO A 436 9.54 -13.45 -26.79
N ASP A 437 8.64 -12.47 -26.70
CA ASP A 437 8.02 -12.09 -25.42
C ASP A 437 7.21 -13.24 -24.82
N ARG A 438 6.40 -13.93 -25.63
CA ARG A 438 5.64 -15.10 -25.16
C ARG A 438 6.55 -16.27 -24.80
N GLN A 439 7.69 -16.44 -25.50
CA GLN A 439 8.70 -17.43 -25.12
C GLN A 439 9.35 -17.10 -23.78
N ALA A 440 9.64 -15.83 -23.52
CA ALA A 440 10.18 -15.38 -22.24
C ALA A 440 9.22 -15.68 -21.08
N VAL A 441 7.92 -15.41 -21.24
CA VAL A 441 6.90 -15.75 -20.23
C VAL A 441 6.82 -17.27 -20.03
N ARG A 442 6.89 -18.08 -21.09
CA ARG A 442 6.96 -19.54 -20.96
C ARG A 442 8.22 -20.02 -20.26
N SER A 443 9.35 -19.35 -20.50
CA SER A 443 10.60 -19.66 -19.79
C SER A 443 10.46 -19.38 -18.30
N ALA A 444 9.89 -18.24 -17.91
CA ALA A 444 9.62 -17.92 -16.52
C ALA A 444 8.70 -18.98 -15.86
N LEU A 445 7.69 -19.48 -16.60
CA LEU A 445 6.80 -20.53 -16.11
C LEU A 445 7.54 -21.84 -15.81
N ARG A 446 8.46 -22.24 -16.69
CA ARG A 446 9.31 -23.42 -16.47
C ARG A 446 10.26 -23.26 -15.29
N THR A 447 10.80 -22.06 -15.08
CA THR A 447 11.74 -21.78 -13.98
C THR A 447 11.10 -22.02 -12.62
N VAL A 448 9.80 -21.79 -12.49
CA VAL A 448 9.06 -22.03 -11.23
C VAL A 448 8.44 -23.43 -11.16
N GLY A 449 8.77 -24.32 -12.09
CA GLY A 449 8.29 -25.70 -12.12
C GLY A 449 6.86 -25.88 -12.65
N LEU A 450 6.27 -24.82 -13.19
CA LEU A 450 4.98 -24.84 -13.88
C LEU A 450 5.20 -24.88 -15.40
N GLY A 451 4.83 -25.98 -16.02
CA GLY A 451 4.97 -26.17 -17.47
C GLY A 451 6.08 -27.16 -17.85
N ARG A 452 5.76 -27.98 -18.82
CA ARG A 452 6.67 -28.96 -19.44
C ARG A 452 7.52 -28.34 -20.54
#